data_8d302e4346e25b5209a3da3ba869246f
#
_entry.id   8d302e4346e25b5209a3da3ba869246f
#
_cell.length_a   1.000
_cell.length_b   1.000
_cell.length_c   1.000
_cell.angle_alpha   90.00
_cell.angle_beta   90.00
_cell.angle_gamma   90.00
#
_symmetry.space_group_name_H-M   'P 1'
#
loop_
_entity.id
_entity.type
_entity.pdbx_description
1 polymer ?
#
loop_
_entity_poly.entity_id
_entity_poly.type
_entity_poly.pdbx_seq_one_letter_code
_entity_poly.pdbx_strand_id
1 'polypeptide(L)'
;MVTEVRAVENAPQTFELTEGEAQNLSALGKELASKKTWWGSKASATVGSVIKIDEQSGGRYRVTFNDVVGVVNVGRFQINVEPKIPPSHFWYIVGHSDLAPRISTTKISVDKGLDMVELLARWCVEGAEKLLNFGLRKDYKEEQAELEMLTGQIQVMETIQRIYQGAQVAVCRFEDLTFDAPINRVVKAACQRIARLSLVSDSVRTRARRVVYRMDGVGPLEHADTRVKVDRLTSSYSQVLPLSLLILSGYGISSTYGKTQGLAFLVRTPELIEDGLRSILAEDISSPKITKRKFMLGDSGLSINPDLIFGDDLAIGDVKYKELKNNWNTPDFNQLVTFATGFGSKHALLLG
;
A
#
# COMPACT_ATOMS: atom_id res chain seq x y z
N MET A 1 -1.31 -22.06 20.07
CA MET A 1 -0.17 -22.30 19.16
C MET A 1 -0.66 -21.88 17.78
N VAL A 2 0.03 -20.98 17.09
CA VAL A 2 -0.31 -20.56 15.72
C VAL A 2 0.32 -21.57 14.77
N THR A 3 -0.48 -22.08 13.84
CA THR A 3 0.00 -23.01 12.79
C THR A 3 0.33 -22.21 11.55
N GLU A 4 1.60 -22.16 11.17
CA GLU A 4 2.03 -21.51 9.93
C GLU A 4 1.79 -22.45 8.75
N VAL A 5 1.14 -21.93 7.72
CA VAL A 5 0.83 -22.65 6.48
C VAL A 5 1.23 -21.77 5.29
N ARG A 6 1.79 -22.40 4.26
CA ARG A 6 2.12 -21.71 3.00
C ARG A 6 1.03 -21.94 1.98
N ALA A 7 0.64 -20.88 1.30
CA ALA A 7 -0.24 -20.90 0.15
C ALA A 7 0.48 -20.29 -1.05
N VAL A 8 0.13 -20.70 -2.26
CA VAL A 8 0.63 -20.10 -3.48
C VAL A 8 -0.50 -19.31 -4.13
N GLU A 9 -0.19 -18.11 -4.56
CA GLU A 9 -1.10 -17.25 -5.31
C GLU A 9 -1.75 -17.98 -6.49
N ASN A 10 -3.05 -17.81 -6.68
CA ASN A 10 -3.85 -18.42 -7.74
C ASN A 10 -3.88 -19.97 -7.73
N ALA A 11 -3.28 -20.62 -6.74
CA ALA A 11 -3.35 -22.07 -6.59
C ALA A 11 -4.36 -22.45 -5.50
N PRO A 12 -5.34 -23.32 -5.81
CA PRO A 12 -6.28 -23.79 -4.80
C PRO A 12 -5.60 -24.73 -3.80
N GLN A 13 -5.82 -24.46 -2.52
CA GLN A 13 -5.32 -25.30 -1.43
C GLN A 13 -6.43 -25.66 -0.46
N THR A 14 -6.31 -26.85 0.15
CA THR A 14 -7.32 -27.37 1.07
C THR A 14 -6.86 -27.18 2.51
N PHE A 15 -7.72 -26.53 3.31
CA PHE A 15 -7.52 -26.29 4.74
C PHE A 15 -8.63 -26.94 5.54
N GLU A 16 -8.30 -27.42 6.73
CA GLU A 16 -9.28 -27.84 7.73
C GLU A 16 -9.62 -26.61 8.61
N LEU A 17 -10.65 -25.87 8.21
CA LEU A 17 -11.12 -24.68 8.87
C LEU A 17 -12.40 -24.97 9.65
N THR A 18 -12.59 -24.29 10.75
CA THR A 18 -13.91 -24.18 11.37
C THR A 18 -14.81 -23.29 10.50
N GLU A 19 -16.12 -23.44 10.62
CA GLU A 19 -17.07 -22.60 9.91
C GLU A 19 -16.83 -21.10 10.16
N GLY A 20 -16.52 -20.72 11.41
CA GLY A 20 -16.18 -19.33 11.78
C GLY A 20 -14.90 -18.82 11.11
N GLU A 21 -13.88 -19.67 10.97
CA GLU A 21 -12.63 -19.31 10.25
C GLU A 21 -12.88 -19.12 8.76
N ALA A 22 -13.68 -19.97 8.14
CA ALA A 22 -14.05 -19.86 6.73
C ALA A 22 -14.90 -18.60 6.46
N GLN A 23 -15.87 -18.29 7.33
CA GLN A 23 -16.67 -17.07 7.24
C GLN A 23 -15.80 -15.82 7.39
N ASN A 24 -14.84 -15.83 8.31
CA ASN A 24 -13.89 -14.72 8.51
C ASN A 24 -13.01 -14.49 7.28
N LEU A 25 -12.48 -15.54 6.68
CA LEU A 25 -11.72 -15.44 5.41
C LEU A 25 -12.59 -14.91 4.27
N SER A 26 -13.84 -15.36 4.16
CA SER A 26 -14.78 -14.88 3.15
C SER A 26 -15.10 -13.40 3.32
N ALA A 27 -15.37 -12.97 4.55
CA ALA A 27 -15.61 -11.57 4.88
C ALA A 27 -14.40 -10.69 4.54
N LEU A 28 -13.21 -11.15 4.87
CA LEU A 28 -11.95 -10.52 4.50
C LEU A 28 -11.83 -10.37 2.98
N GLY A 29 -12.05 -11.42 2.21
CA GLY A 29 -11.98 -11.39 0.75
C GLY A 29 -12.96 -10.40 0.11
N LYS A 30 -14.18 -10.29 0.65
CA LYS A 30 -15.20 -9.31 0.21
C LYS A 30 -14.81 -7.87 0.56
N GLU A 31 -14.32 -7.66 1.76
CA GLU A 31 -13.86 -6.32 2.18
C GLU A 31 -12.68 -5.84 1.33
N LEU A 32 -11.73 -6.72 1.06
CA LEU A 32 -10.61 -6.46 0.18
C LEU A 32 -11.08 -6.08 -1.24
N ALA A 33 -12.04 -6.80 -1.78
CA ALA A 33 -12.62 -6.52 -3.11
C ALA A 33 -13.38 -5.18 -3.15
N SER A 34 -14.01 -4.76 -2.05
CA SER A 34 -14.80 -3.52 -1.96
C SER A 34 -13.94 -2.25 -1.82
N LYS A 35 -12.71 -2.35 -1.32
CA LYS A 35 -11.81 -1.20 -1.14
C LYS A 35 -11.21 -0.78 -2.48
N LYS A 36 -11.72 0.34 -3.03
CA LYS A 36 -11.36 0.91 -4.35
C LYS A 36 -9.92 1.39 -4.49
N THR A 37 -9.09 1.35 -3.46
CA THR A 37 -7.77 1.97 -3.47
C THR A 37 -6.69 1.05 -2.94
N TRP A 38 -6.29 0.16 -3.80
CA TRP A 38 -4.98 -0.43 -3.72
C TRP A 38 -4.09 0.37 -4.68
N TRP A 39 -3.01 0.96 -4.20
CA TRP A 39 -1.99 1.63 -5.03
C TRP A 39 -2.51 2.66 -6.05
N GLY A 40 -3.61 3.36 -5.75
CA GLY A 40 -4.08 4.49 -6.56
C GLY A 40 -4.73 4.13 -7.90
N SER A 41 -4.84 2.88 -8.29
CA SER A 41 -5.56 2.49 -9.50
C SER A 41 -7.03 2.20 -9.21
N LYS A 42 -7.91 2.64 -10.10
CA LYS A 42 -9.31 2.25 -10.09
C LYS A 42 -9.36 0.74 -10.28
N ALA A 43 -9.72 0.00 -9.25
CA ALA A 43 -10.00 -1.42 -9.41
C ALA A 43 -11.01 -1.57 -10.55
N SER A 44 -10.66 -2.37 -11.55
CA SER A 44 -11.60 -2.78 -12.59
C SER A 44 -12.80 -3.41 -11.91
N ALA A 45 -14.00 -3.04 -12.32
CA ALA A 45 -15.27 -3.48 -11.74
C ALA A 45 -15.50 -5.02 -11.84
N THR A 46 -14.54 -5.76 -12.30
CA THR A 46 -14.60 -7.21 -12.60
C THR A 46 -13.77 -8.06 -11.63
N VAL A 47 -13.25 -7.50 -10.53
CA VAL A 47 -12.49 -8.31 -9.59
C VAL A 47 -13.47 -9.11 -8.72
N GLY A 48 -13.57 -10.39 -8.97
CA GLY A 48 -14.20 -11.37 -8.07
C GLY A 48 -13.53 -11.36 -6.70
N SER A 49 -14.04 -12.11 -5.74
CA SER A 49 -13.49 -12.18 -4.39
C SER A 49 -11.96 -12.41 -4.44
N VAL A 50 -11.20 -11.59 -3.72
CA VAL A 50 -9.74 -11.72 -3.57
C VAL A 50 -9.39 -13.06 -2.92
N ILE A 51 -10.26 -13.56 -2.03
CA ILE A 51 -10.15 -14.88 -1.41
C ILE A 51 -11.40 -15.66 -1.80
N LYS A 52 -11.22 -16.70 -2.60
CA LYS A 52 -12.29 -17.62 -2.98
C LYS A 52 -12.26 -18.82 -2.03
N ILE A 53 -13.44 -19.19 -1.50
CA ILE A 53 -13.59 -20.30 -0.57
C ILE A 53 -14.70 -21.20 -1.10
N ASP A 54 -14.37 -22.44 -1.36
CA ASP A 54 -15.30 -23.48 -1.79
C ASP A 54 -15.34 -24.56 -0.69
N GLU A 55 -16.50 -24.78 -0.08
CA GLU A 55 -16.69 -25.82 0.94
C GLU A 55 -16.59 -27.22 0.31
N GLN A 56 -15.89 -28.09 1.00
CA GLN A 56 -15.75 -29.50 0.67
C GLN A 56 -16.35 -30.37 1.79
N SER A 57 -16.60 -31.65 1.50
CA SER A 57 -17.10 -32.58 2.52
C SER A 57 -16.12 -32.74 3.69
N GLY A 58 -16.64 -32.87 4.91
CA GLY A 58 -15.86 -33.18 6.12
C GLY A 58 -15.13 -31.99 6.74
N GLY A 59 -15.69 -30.79 6.70
CA GLY A 59 -15.08 -29.59 7.35
C GLY A 59 -13.81 -29.10 6.66
N ARG A 60 -13.60 -29.51 5.42
CA ARG A 60 -12.49 -29.05 4.57
C ARG A 60 -12.95 -27.93 3.65
N TYR A 61 -12.10 -26.94 3.45
CA TYR A 61 -12.37 -25.78 2.61
C TYR A 61 -11.24 -25.63 1.60
N ARG A 62 -11.61 -25.50 0.33
CA ARG A 62 -10.68 -25.14 -0.73
C ARG A 62 -10.60 -23.64 -0.79
N VAL A 63 -9.42 -23.07 -0.50
CA VAL A 63 -9.15 -21.63 -0.48
C VAL A 63 -8.21 -21.29 -1.62
N THR A 64 -8.54 -20.23 -2.35
CA THR A 64 -7.70 -19.67 -3.42
C THR A 64 -7.51 -18.18 -3.16
N PHE A 65 -6.28 -17.74 -3.16
CA PHE A 65 -5.89 -16.32 -3.05
C PHE A 65 -5.65 -15.78 -4.46
N ASN A 66 -6.56 -14.94 -4.97
CA ASN A 66 -6.53 -14.47 -6.34
C ASN A 66 -5.72 -13.17 -6.46
N ASP A 67 -4.62 -13.22 -7.24
CA ASP A 67 -3.77 -12.07 -7.57
C ASP A 67 -3.32 -11.25 -6.35
N VAL A 68 -2.99 -11.97 -5.25
CA VAL A 68 -2.49 -11.36 -4.01
C VAL A 68 -1.41 -12.23 -3.38
N VAL A 69 -0.45 -11.57 -2.75
CA VAL A 69 0.58 -12.18 -1.91
C VAL A 69 0.64 -11.50 -0.55
N GLY A 70 1.11 -12.17 0.46
CA GLY A 70 1.25 -11.63 1.81
C GLY A 70 0.91 -12.61 2.91
N VAL A 71 0.40 -12.12 4.03
CA VAL A 71 0.11 -12.92 5.23
C VAL A 71 -1.33 -12.72 5.67
N VAL A 72 -2.01 -13.79 5.97
CA VAL A 72 -3.36 -13.79 6.53
C VAL A 72 -3.38 -14.60 7.83
N ASN A 73 -3.79 -13.98 8.91
CA ASN A 73 -4.07 -14.67 10.16
C ASN A 73 -5.56 -14.91 10.30
N VAL A 74 -5.95 -16.16 10.46
CA VAL A 74 -7.34 -16.55 10.70
C VAL A 74 -7.39 -17.64 11.75
N GLY A 75 -8.05 -17.36 12.89
CA GLY A 75 -8.14 -18.31 13.99
C GLY A 75 -6.75 -18.79 14.45
N ARG A 76 -6.51 -20.08 14.30
CA ARG A 76 -5.23 -20.72 14.64
C ARG A 76 -4.20 -20.70 13.51
N PHE A 77 -4.56 -20.25 12.30
CA PHE A 77 -3.68 -20.29 11.13
C PHE A 77 -3.05 -18.94 10.83
N GLN A 78 -1.76 -18.96 10.51
CA GLN A 78 -1.07 -17.92 9.79
C GLN A 78 -0.77 -18.45 8.39
N ILE A 79 -1.45 -17.91 7.38
CA ILE A 79 -1.33 -18.33 5.99
C ILE A 79 -0.39 -17.35 5.28
N ASN A 80 0.78 -17.82 4.88
CA ASN A 80 1.74 -17.08 4.07
C ASN A 80 1.45 -17.35 2.60
N VAL A 81 0.95 -16.33 1.89
CA VAL A 81 0.64 -16.42 0.46
C VAL A 81 1.86 -15.99 -0.33
N GLU A 82 2.49 -16.95 -0.99
CA GLU A 82 3.69 -16.75 -1.81
C GLU A 82 3.32 -16.43 -3.27
N PRO A 83 4.17 -15.65 -3.99
CA PRO A 83 3.93 -15.39 -5.40
C PRO A 83 4.08 -16.66 -6.23
N LYS A 84 3.37 -16.74 -7.36
CA LYS A 84 3.44 -17.86 -8.31
C LYS A 84 4.73 -17.91 -9.13
N ILE A 85 5.50 -16.83 -9.16
CA ILE A 85 6.85 -16.79 -9.72
C ILE A 85 7.88 -16.93 -8.59
N PRO A 86 9.14 -17.30 -8.89
CA PRO A 86 10.18 -17.38 -7.86
C PRO A 86 10.27 -16.09 -7.03
N PRO A 87 10.31 -16.18 -5.70
CA PRO A 87 10.33 -15.01 -4.83
C PRO A 87 11.43 -14.01 -5.17
N SER A 88 12.61 -14.47 -5.58
CA SER A 88 13.73 -13.61 -6.01
C SER A 88 13.36 -12.73 -7.22
N HIS A 89 12.68 -13.30 -8.21
CA HIS A 89 12.22 -12.57 -9.39
C HIS A 89 11.11 -11.58 -9.03
N PHE A 90 10.16 -12.03 -8.21
CA PHE A 90 9.08 -11.18 -7.72
C PHE A 90 9.64 -9.93 -7.01
N TRP A 91 10.57 -10.13 -6.07
CA TRP A 91 11.15 -9.02 -5.31
C TRP A 91 12.03 -8.11 -6.17
N TYR A 92 12.70 -8.65 -7.17
CA TYR A 92 13.46 -7.86 -8.13
C TYR A 92 12.53 -6.92 -8.91
N ILE A 93 11.44 -7.44 -9.46
CA ILE A 93 10.46 -6.64 -10.22
C ILE A 93 9.79 -5.60 -9.32
N VAL A 94 9.31 -6.01 -8.14
CA VAL A 94 8.67 -5.09 -7.19
C VAL A 94 9.62 -3.97 -6.75
N GLY A 95 10.90 -4.27 -6.57
CA GLY A 95 11.91 -3.27 -6.21
C GLY A 95 12.12 -2.16 -7.24
N HIS A 96 11.74 -2.40 -8.50
CA HIS A 96 11.78 -1.41 -9.59
C HIS A 96 10.43 -0.73 -9.85
N SER A 97 9.36 -1.18 -9.19
CA SER A 97 8.05 -0.55 -9.32
C SER A 97 8.05 0.85 -8.69
N ASP A 98 7.51 1.85 -9.40
CA ASP A 98 7.25 3.18 -8.84
C ASP A 98 6.12 3.15 -7.80
N LEU A 99 5.31 2.09 -7.80
CA LEU A 99 4.28 1.82 -6.81
C LEU A 99 4.89 1.27 -5.51
N ALA A 100 6.05 0.61 -5.60
CA ALA A 100 6.87 0.27 -4.45
C ALA A 100 7.86 1.42 -4.17
N PRO A 101 8.20 1.71 -2.92
CA PRO A 101 9.17 2.74 -2.63
C PRO A 101 10.53 2.36 -3.22
N ARG A 102 11.12 3.28 -3.98
CA ARG A 102 12.47 3.12 -4.51
C ARG A 102 13.47 2.93 -3.38
N ILE A 103 13.96 1.72 -3.28
CA ILE A 103 15.03 1.42 -2.33
C ILE A 103 16.33 1.73 -3.05
N SER A 104 17.19 2.50 -2.38
CA SER A 104 18.58 2.55 -2.82
C SER A 104 19.10 1.11 -2.86
N THR A 105 19.72 0.74 -3.95
CA THR A 105 20.26 -0.57 -4.33
C THR A 105 21.35 -1.10 -3.39
N THR A 106 21.13 -1.03 -2.09
CA THR A 106 21.90 -1.82 -1.15
C THR A 106 21.42 -3.25 -1.34
N LYS A 107 22.29 -4.09 -1.91
CA LYS A 107 22.07 -5.51 -2.17
C LYS A 107 21.25 -6.12 -1.04
N ILE A 108 19.95 -6.31 -1.28
CA ILE A 108 19.13 -7.12 -0.40
C ILE A 108 19.56 -8.55 -0.71
N SER A 109 20.37 -9.12 0.17
CA SER A 109 20.48 -10.57 0.23
C SER A 109 19.08 -11.05 0.59
N VAL A 110 18.34 -11.49 -0.42
CA VAL A 110 17.06 -12.17 -0.22
C VAL A 110 17.42 -13.56 0.32
N ASP A 111 17.68 -13.61 1.62
CA ASP A 111 17.77 -14.88 2.31
C ASP A 111 16.42 -15.57 2.20
N LYS A 112 16.47 -16.85 1.87
CA LYS A 112 15.31 -17.74 1.73
C LYS A 112 14.42 -17.60 2.97
N GLY A 113 13.29 -16.87 2.85
CA GLY A 113 12.31 -16.77 3.92
C GLY A 113 12.01 -15.35 4.43
N LEU A 114 12.44 -14.28 3.76
CA LEU A 114 11.99 -12.94 4.17
C LEU A 114 10.47 -12.83 3.97
N ASP A 115 9.78 -12.68 5.09
CA ASP A 115 8.35 -12.40 5.13
C ASP A 115 8.09 -11.02 4.49
N MET A 116 7.06 -10.94 3.65
CA MET A 116 6.61 -9.70 3.01
C MET A 116 6.40 -8.58 4.04
N VAL A 117 5.83 -8.90 5.20
CA VAL A 117 5.55 -7.93 6.27
C VAL A 117 6.85 -7.34 6.81
N GLU A 118 7.87 -8.17 7.02
CA GLU A 118 9.20 -7.75 7.45
C GLU A 118 9.82 -6.78 6.43
N LEU A 119 9.73 -7.09 5.14
CA LEU A 119 10.31 -6.28 4.07
C LEU A 119 9.64 -4.91 3.99
N LEU A 120 8.31 -4.87 3.99
CA LEU A 120 7.56 -3.61 3.93
C LEU A 120 7.75 -2.76 5.18
N ALA A 121 7.79 -3.40 6.36
CA ALA A 121 8.11 -2.73 7.60
C ALA A 121 9.51 -2.11 7.57
N ARG A 122 10.49 -2.86 7.08
CA ARG A 122 11.87 -2.39 6.91
C ARG A 122 11.94 -1.18 5.99
N TRP A 123 11.28 -1.23 4.85
CA TRP A 123 11.23 -0.15 3.89
C TRP A 123 10.55 1.11 4.43
N CYS A 124 9.42 0.94 5.12
CA CYS A 124 8.74 2.06 5.75
C CYS A 124 9.62 2.75 6.79
N VAL A 125 10.26 1.97 7.66
CA VAL A 125 11.16 2.50 8.69
C VAL A 125 12.37 3.21 8.07
N GLU A 126 12.98 2.62 7.05
CA GLU A 126 14.11 3.21 6.34
C GLU A 126 13.73 4.52 5.63
N GLY A 127 12.56 4.54 4.97
CA GLY A 127 12.01 5.77 4.38
C GLY A 127 11.75 6.85 5.42
N ALA A 128 11.21 6.49 6.59
CA ALA A 128 10.98 7.40 7.69
C ALA A 128 12.29 7.93 8.31
N GLU A 129 13.33 7.10 8.44
CA GLU A 129 14.66 7.53 8.90
C GLU A 129 15.31 8.52 7.93
N LYS A 130 15.21 8.25 6.62
CA LYS A 130 15.67 9.19 5.58
C LYS A 130 14.93 10.52 5.67
N LEU A 131 13.60 10.47 5.81
CA LEU A 131 12.76 11.64 5.95
C LEU A 131 13.17 12.49 7.17
N LEU A 132 13.42 11.86 8.31
CA LEU A 132 13.89 12.56 9.52
C LEU A 132 15.23 13.25 9.34
N ASN A 133 16.09 12.74 8.47
CA ASN A 133 17.39 13.35 8.16
C ASN A 133 17.25 14.53 7.19
N PHE A 134 16.25 14.54 6.31
CA PHE A 134 15.92 15.67 5.44
C PHE A 134 15.17 16.78 6.19
N GLY A 135 14.44 16.43 7.24
CA GLY A 135 13.56 17.30 8.00
C GLY A 135 12.08 17.04 7.72
N LEU A 136 11.30 17.11 8.79
CA LEU A 136 9.84 16.94 8.71
C LEU A 136 9.17 18.20 8.14
N ARG A 137 8.06 18.00 7.46
CA ARG A 137 7.18 19.09 7.04
C ARG A 137 6.66 19.82 8.27
N LYS A 138 6.76 21.14 8.26
CA LYS A 138 6.03 22.01 9.19
C LYS A 138 4.79 22.55 8.50
N ASP A 139 3.72 22.69 9.26
CA ASP A 139 2.48 23.30 8.80
C ASP A 139 1.94 24.26 9.86
N TYR A 140 1.14 25.23 9.44
CA TYR A 140 0.49 26.15 10.36
C TYR A 140 -0.72 25.46 11.00
N LYS A 141 -0.77 25.53 12.33
CA LYS A 141 -1.89 25.05 13.12
C LYS A 141 -2.45 26.21 13.92
N GLU A 142 -3.76 26.41 13.80
CA GLU A 142 -4.46 27.39 14.63
C GLU A 142 -4.49 26.87 16.06
N GLU A 143 -3.95 27.66 16.97
CA GLU A 143 -3.95 27.39 18.40
C GLU A 143 -4.61 28.53 19.18
N GLN A 144 -5.25 28.16 20.30
CA GLN A 144 -5.80 29.10 21.24
C GLN A 144 -5.16 28.85 22.60
N ALA A 145 -4.53 29.87 23.13
CA ALA A 145 -3.81 29.75 24.42
C ALA A 145 -3.96 31.02 25.26
N GLU A 146 -3.78 30.84 26.58
CA GLU A 146 -3.69 31.92 27.54
C GLU A 146 -2.23 32.41 27.56
N LEU A 147 -1.98 33.65 27.18
CA LEU A 147 -0.66 34.21 27.03
C LEU A 147 -0.52 35.50 27.84
N GLU A 148 0.66 35.73 28.40
CA GLU A 148 1.00 36.98 29.04
C GLU A 148 1.27 38.10 28.04
N MET A 149 1.67 37.71 26.81
CA MET A 149 1.91 38.65 25.70
C MET A 149 0.90 38.42 24.58
N LEU A 150 0.40 39.50 24.00
CA LEU A 150 -0.57 39.45 22.92
C LEU A 150 0.08 38.88 21.65
N THR A 151 -0.52 37.79 21.12
CA THR A 151 -0.09 37.15 19.90
C THR A 151 -1.33 36.80 19.05
N GLY A 152 -1.30 37.19 17.79
CA GLY A 152 -2.42 36.91 16.88
C GLY A 152 -3.70 37.66 17.23
N GLN A 153 -4.83 37.00 17.24
CA GLN A 153 -6.16 37.56 17.46
C GLN A 153 -6.63 37.31 18.91
N ILE A 154 -6.97 38.39 19.63
CA ILE A 154 -7.47 38.32 21.01
C ILE A 154 -8.93 37.80 20.97
N GLN A 155 -9.22 36.83 21.82
CA GLN A 155 -10.56 36.39 22.14
C GLN A 155 -11.10 37.22 23.31
N VAL A 156 -11.78 38.35 22.97
CA VAL A 156 -12.11 39.40 23.94
C VAL A 156 -12.96 38.88 25.10
N MET A 157 -14.04 38.13 24.81
CA MET A 157 -14.97 37.65 25.84
C MET A 157 -14.29 36.68 26.80
N GLU A 158 -13.46 35.78 26.28
CA GLU A 158 -12.72 34.79 27.08
C GLU A 158 -11.64 35.50 27.91
N THR A 159 -10.96 36.46 27.35
CA THR A 159 -9.96 37.28 28.05
C THR A 159 -10.60 38.03 29.24
N ILE A 160 -11.76 38.66 29.01
CA ILE A 160 -12.49 39.36 30.08
C ILE A 160 -12.86 38.37 31.22
N GLN A 161 -13.35 37.18 30.87
CA GLN A 161 -13.67 36.17 31.88
C GLN A 161 -12.43 35.80 32.73
N ARG A 162 -11.25 35.65 32.11
CA ARG A 162 -10.01 35.38 32.84
C ARG A 162 -9.58 36.50 33.75
N ILE A 163 -9.70 37.72 33.27
CA ILE A 163 -9.40 38.94 34.09
C ILE A 163 -10.32 38.99 35.32
N TYR A 164 -11.64 38.72 35.17
CA TYR A 164 -12.56 38.65 36.30
C TYR A 164 -12.23 37.53 37.30
N GLN A 165 -11.56 36.48 36.83
CA GLN A 165 -11.06 35.37 37.69
C GLN A 165 -9.72 35.69 38.35
N GLY A 166 -9.16 36.91 38.10
CA GLY A 166 -7.89 37.34 38.67
C GLY A 166 -6.66 36.96 37.86
N ALA A 167 -6.81 36.37 36.68
CA ALA A 167 -5.70 36.01 35.81
C ALA A 167 -5.23 37.24 34.99
N GLN A 168 -3.93 37.50 34.94
CA GLN A 168 -3.32 38.56 34.10
C GLN A 168 -2.85 37.98 32.77
N VAL A 169 -3.77 37.38 32.02
CA VAL A 169 -3.51 36.72 30.73
C VAL A 169 -4.54 37.13 29.71
N ALA A 170 -4.15 37.12 28.45
CA ALA A 170 -5.05 37.26 27.31
C ALA A 170 -5.26 35.90 26.63
N VAL A 171 -6.49 35.57 26.30
CA VAL A 171 -6.79 34.43 25.45
C VAL A 171 -6.59 34.85 24.02
N CYS A 172 -5.58 34.28 23.39
CA CYS A 172 -5.18 34.61 22.01
C CYS A 172 -5.36 33.41 21.10
N ARG A 173 -5.85 33.66 19.86
CA ARG A 173 -5.87 32.72 18.77
C ARG A 173 -4.76 33.08 17.79
N PHE A 174 -3.87 32.18 17.49
CA PHE A 174 -2.72 32.41 16.62
C PHE A 174 -2.38 31.17 15.82
N GLU A 175 -1.64 31.34 14.74
CA GLU A 175 -1.11 30.24 13.95
C GLU A 175 0.31 29.91 14.44
N ASP A 176 0.55 28.68 14.87
CA ASP A 176 1.87 28.18 15.22
C ASP A 176 2.40 27.23 14.15
N LEU A 177 3.70 27.35 13.87
CA LEU A 177 4.38 26.53 12.88
C LEU A 177 4.88 25.23 13.53
N THR A 178 4.09 24.21 13.44
CA THR A 178 4.29 22.93 14.12
C THR A 178 4.68 21.79 13.19
N PHE A 179 5.34 20.75 13.73
CA PHE A 179 5.53 19.48 13.05
C PHE A 179 4.28 18.58 13.06
N ASP A 180 3.23 18.97 13.77
CA ASP A 180 1.97 18.21 13.86
C ASP A 180 1.12 18.36 12.58
N ALA A 181 1.74 18.00 11.45
CA ALA A 181 1.09 17.99 10.14
C ALA A 181 0.46 16.61 9.82
N PRO A 182 -0.66 16.55 9.09
CA PRO A 182 -1.34 15.31 8.72
C PRO A 182 -0.40 14.25 8.14
N ILE A 183 0.50 14.65 7.23
CA ILE A 183 1.44 13.74 6.59
C ILE A 183 2.46 13.14 7.57
N ASN A 184 2.87 13.90 8.58
CA ASN A 184 3.77 13.41 9.63
C ASN A 184 3.05 12.44 10.57
N ARG A 185 1.79 12.73 10.92
CA ARG A 185 0.96 11.83 11.76
C ARG A 185 0.78 10.47 11.11
N VAL A 186 0.61 10.42 9.79
CA VAL A 186 0.55 9.15 9.03
C VAL A 186 1.83 8.35 9.17
N VAL A 187 3.00 8.97 8.95
CA VAL A 187 4.30 8.28 9.04
C VAL A 187 4.57 7.80 10.47
N LYS A 188 4.33 8.66 11.47
CA LYS A 188 4.48 8.30 12.89
C LYS A 188 3.60 7.12 13.27
N ALA A 189 2.32 7.14 12.92
CA ALA A 189 1.37 6.09 13.23
C ALA A 189 1.75 4.76 12.57
N ALA A 190 2.25 4.78 11.33
CA ALA A 190 2.75 3.58 10.67
C ALA A 190 3.94 2.97 11.42
N CYS A 191 4.90 3.78 11.83
CA CYS A 191 6.04 3.32 12.63
C CYS A 191 5.61 2.82 14.02
N GLN A 192 4.61 3.44 14.67
CA GLN A 192 4.02 2.95 15.91
C GLN A 192 3.39 1.56 15.74
N ARG A 193 2.71 1.35 14.60
CA ARG A 193 2.12 0.05 14.28
C ARG A 193 3.20 -1.01 14.05
N ILE A 194 4.23 -0.71 13.24
CA ILE A 194 5.37 -1.61 13.00
C ILE A 194 6.02 -2.03 14.32
N ALA A 195 6.23 -1.09 15.24
CA ALA A 195 6.85 -1.34 16.54
C ALA A 195 6.09 -2.36 17.42
N ARG A 196 4.82 -2.62 17.11
CA ARG A 196 3.93 -3.56 17.81
C ARG A 196 3.70 -4.88 17.08
N LEU A 197 4.15 -4.99 15.81
CA LEU A 197 3.95 -6.19 15.01
C LEU A 197 4.89 -7.32 15.47
N SER A 198 4.33 -8.43 15.96
CA SER A 198 5.11 -9.61 16.37
C SER A 198 5.78 -10.32 15.17
N LEU A 199 5.21 -10.17 13.96
CA LEU A 199 5.73 -10.72 12.71
C LEU A 199 6.99 -10.00 12.20
N VAL A 200 7.36 -8.88 12.78
CA VAL A 200 8.50 -8.07 12.38
C VAL A 200 9.66 -8.31 13.35
N SER A 201 10.87 -8.42 12.83
CA SER A 201 12.08 -8.67 13.62
C SER A 201 12.32 -7.58 14.67
N ASP A 202 12.98 -7.95 15.77
CA ASP A 202 13.31 -7.03 16.87
C ASP A 202 14.14 -5.83 16.39
N SER A 203 15.01 -6.04 15.41
CA SER A 203 15.85 -4.99 14.84
C SER A 203 15.01 -3.90 14.19
N VAL A 204 14.04 -4.27 13.37
CA VAL A 204 13.14 -3.31 12.68
C VAL A 204 12.17 -2.67 13.66
N ARG A 205 11.63 -3.43 14.61
CA ARG A 205 10.77 -2.88 15.68
C ARG A 205 11.49 -1.83 16.51
N THR A 206 12.75 -2.08 16.84
CA THR A 206 13.58 -1.12 17.59
C THR A 206 13.86 0.15 16.78
N ARG A 207 14.17 0.03 15.50
CA ARG A 207 14.32 1.18 14.61
C ARG A 207 13.02 1.99 14.51
N ALA A 208 11.89 1.32 14.35
CA ALA A 208 10.57 1.97 14.32
C ALA A 208 10.30 2.77 15.60
N ARG A 209 10.62 2.21 16.79
CA ARG A 209 10.50 2.94 18.07
C ARG A 209 11.38 4.19 18.11
N ARG A 210 12.61 4.13 17.58
CA ARG A 210 13.50 5.29 17.47
C ARG A 210 12.93 6.39 16.57
N VAL A 211 12.32 6.02 15.43
CA VAL A 211 11.62 6.96 14.56
C VAL A 211 10.49 7.64 15.31
N VAL A 212 9.64 6.88 15.98
CA VAL A 212 8.52 7.42 16.78
C VAL A 212 9.00 8.40 17.85
N TYR A 213 10.06 8.05 18.55
CA TYR A 213 10.68 8.93 19.57
C TYR A 213 11.20 10.25 18.97
N ARG A 214 11.84 10.21 17.81
CA ARG A 214 12.33 11.42 17.12
C ARG A 214 11.19 12.29 16.55
N MET A 215 9.97 11.77 16.48
CA MET A 215 8.76 12.49 16.05
C MET A 215 7.90 12.94 17.24
N ASP A 216 8.51 13.31 18.35
CA ASP A 216 7.81 13.66 19.60
C ASP A 216 6.79 14.78 19.41
N GLY A 217 7.15 15.86 18.71
CA GLY A 217 6.25 16.99 18.42
C GLY A 217 5.11 16.70 17.40
N VAL A 218 4.90 15.44 16.97
CA VAL A 218 3.84 15.06 16.04
C VAL A 218 2.72 14.37 16.83
N GLY A 219 1.48 14.80 16.63
CA GLY A 219 0.29 14.26 17.31
C GLY A 219 -0.12 12.84 16.87
N PRO A 220 -1.25 12.34 17.40
CA PRO A 220 -1.83 11.07 16.98
C PRO A 220 -2.47 11.17 15.60
N LEU A 221 -2.64 10.00 14.93
CA LEU A 221 -3.32 9.89 13.65
C LEU A 221 -4.80 10.29 13.77
N GLU A 222 -5.25 11.15 12.91
CA GLU A 222 -6.66 11.51 12.74
C GLU A 222 -7.27 10.79 11.53
N HIS A 223 -8.60 10.61 11.53
CA HIS A 223 -9.28 9.89 10.44
C HIS A 223 -9.10 10.56 9.07
N ALA A 224 -9.05 11.89 9.03
CA ALA A 224 -8.85 12.67 7.81
C ALA A 224 -7.45 12.51 7.21
N ASP A 225 -6.44 12.21 8.04
CA ASP A 225 -5.03 12.14 7.64
C ASP A 225 -4.77 11.03 6.60
N THR A 226 -5.56 9.96 6.61
CA THR A 226 -5.42 8.86 5.64
C THR A 226 -5.71 9.27 4.19
N ARG A 227 -6.24 10.45 3.97
CA ARG A 227 -6.54 11.02 2.64
C ARG A 227 -5.44 11.94 2.11
N VAL A 228 -4.40 12.17 2.90
CA VAL A 228 -3.29 13.04 2.51
C VAL A 228 -2.60 12.52 1.25
N LYS A 229 -2.18 13.44 0.38
CA LYS A 229 -1.45 13.13 -0.86
C LYS A 229 -0.14 13.88 -0.88
N VAL A 230 0.83 13.32 -1.60
CA VAL A 230 2.09 14.01 -1.88
C VAL A 230 1.84 15.13 -2.88
N ASP A 231 2.36 16.29 -2.61
CA ASP A 231 2.41 17.46 -3.49
C ASP A 231 3.86 17.88 -3.75
N ARG A 232 4.06 19.03 -4.41
CA ARG A 232 5.40 19.56 -4.70
C ARG A 232 6.22 19.85 -3.44
N LEU A 233 5.58 20.28 -2.38
CA LEU A 233 6.24 20.65 -1.11
C LEU A 233 6.54 19.44 -0.24
N THR A 234 5.86 18.33 -0.47
CA THR A 234 5.96 17.07 0.28
C THR A 234 6.58 15.96 -0.56
N SER A 235 7.30 16.30 -1.64
CA SER A 235 7.93 15.32 -2.54
C SER A 235 8.88 14.34 -1.82
N SER A 236 9.53 14.77 -0.73
CA SER A 236 10.35 13.90 0.11
C SER A 236 9.58 12.75 0.78
N TYR A 237 8.24 12.85 0.87
CA TYR A 237 7.36 11.81 1.41
C TYR A 237 6.93 10.79 0.38
N SER A 238 7.25 10.98 -0.90
CA SER A 238 6.78 10.15 -2.01
C SER A 238 7.07 8.65 -1.83
N GLN A 239 8.15 8.30 -1.16
CA GLN A 239 8.54 6.92 -0.87
C GLN A 239 7.87 6.37 0.40
N VAL A 240 7.82 7.15 1.47
CA VAL A 240 7.37 6.66 2.78
C VAL A 240 5.87 6.75 2.98
N LEU A 241 5.19 7.74 2.39
CA LEU A 241 3.75 7.94 2.57
C LEU A 241 2.91 6.77 2.03
N PRO A 242 3.13 6.26 0.80
CA PRO A 242 2.38 5.11 0.30
C PRO A 242 2.53 3.87 1.18
N LEU A 243 3.76 3.60 1.66
CA LEU A 243 4.02 2.50 2.59
C LEU A 243 3.33 2.70 3.94
N SER A 244 3.40 3.93 4.46
CA SER A 244 2.76 4.26 5.73
C SER A 244 1.26 4.07 5.65
N LEU A 245 0.63 4.55 4.58
CA LEU A 245 -0.80 4.35 4.33
C LEU A 245 -1.13 2.87 4.15
N LEU A 246 -0.27 2.10 3.48
CA LEU A 246 -0.43 0.68 3.31
C LEU A 246 -0.35 -0.06 4.66
N ILE A 247 0.60 0.26 5.51
CA ILE A 247 0.73 -0.32 6.84
C ILE A 247 -0.44 0.08 7.73
N LEU A 248 -0.94 1.29 7.62
CA LEU A 248 -2.09 1.78 8.39
C LEU A 248 -3.42 1.23 7.87
N SER A 249 -3.62 1.19 6.57
CA SER A 249 -4.73 0.50 5.93
C SER A 249 -4.57 -1.02 6.09
N GLY A 250 -3.37 -1.42 6.46
CA GLY A 250 -2.95 -2.79 6.64
C GLY A 250 -4.04 -3.52 7.37
N TYR A 251 -4.57 -4.46 6.67
CA TYR A 251 -5.76 -5.21 6.93
C TYR A 251 -5.68 -5.89 8.29
N GLY A 252 -5.76 -5.06 9.32
CA GLY A 252 -6.15 -5.48 10.63
C GLY A 252 -7.67 -5.42 10.64
N ILE A 253 -8.33 -6.33 9.93
CA ILE A 253 -9.72 -6.58 10.18
C ILE A 253 -9.76 -7.22 11.56
N SER A 254 -10.15 -6.45 12.55
CA SER A 254 -10.70 -7.02 13.75
C SER A 254 -12.03 -7.65 13.37
N SER A 255 -11.99 -8.88 12.88
CA SER A 255 -13.18 -9.70 12.82
C SER A 255 -13.65 -9.89 14.26
N THR A 256 -14.79 -9.31 14.60
CA THR A 256 -15.39 -9.31 15.94
C THR A 256 -16.03 -10.66 16.30
N TYR A 257 -15.62 -11.74 15.69
CA TYR A 257 -16.01 -13.10 16.04
C TYR A 257 -14.81 -13.84 16.67
N GLY A 258 -14.67 -13.67 17.99
CA GLY A 258 -13.68 -14.37 18.79
C GLY A 258 -12.49 -13.49 19.21
N LYS A 259 -11.92 -13.78 20.39
CA LYS A 259 -10.86 -13.04 21.08
C LYS A 259 -9.48 -13.01 20.39
N THR A 260 -9.37 -13.34 19.09
CA THR A 260 -8.11 -13.38 18.38
C THR A 260 -8.15 -12.33 17.27
N GLN A 261 -7.42 -11.23 17.46
CA GLN A 261 -7.18 -10.23 16.42
C GLN A 261 -6.28 -10.83 15.36
N GLY A 262 -6.86 -11.24 14.20
CA GLY A 262 -6.11 -11.63 13.04
C GLY A 262 -5.61 -10.40 12.29
N LEU A 263 -4.33 -10.35 11.97
CA LEU A 263 -3.73 -9.35 11.10
C LEU A 263 -3.60 -9.97 9.70
N ALA A 264 -4.29 -9.43 8.71
CA ALA A 264 -4.07 -9.81 7.33
C ALA A 264 -3.33 -8.67 6.61
N PHE A 265 -2.29 -9.02 5.90
CA PHE A 265 -1.55 -8.14 5.04
C PHE A 265 -1.42 -8.79 3.67
N LEU A 266 -2.20 -8.33 2.70
CA LEU A 266 -2.18 -8.82 1.33
C LEU A 266 -1.91 -7.66 0.37
N VAL A 267 -1.13 -7.91 -0.67
CA VAL A 267 -0.78 -6.95 -1.72
C VAL A 267 -1.17 -7.53 -3.06
N ARG A 268 -1.77 -6.72 -3.92
CA ARG A 268 -2.10 -7.15 -5.28
C ARG A 268 -0.85 -7.20 -6.15
N THR A 269 -0.73 -8.30 -6.89
CA THR A 269 0.47 -8.59 -7.65
C THR A 269 0.45 -8.06 -9.08
N PRO A 270 -0.67 -8.07 -9.84
CA PRO A 270 -0.64 -7.69 -11.24
C PRO A 270 -0.11 -6.28 -11.46
N GLU A 271 -0.66 -5.30 -10.74
CA GLU A 271 -0.29 -3.90 -10.90
C GLU A 271 1.17 -3.63 -10.53
N LEU A 272 1.69 -4.33 -9.51
CA LEU A 272 3.09 -4.22 -9.11
C LEU A 272 4.04 -4.80 -10.16
N ILE A 273 3.66 -5.93 -10.74
CA ILE A 273 4.46 -6.59 -11.79
C ILE A 273 4.44 -5.77 -13.08
N GLU A 274 3.27 -5.30 -13.52
CA GLU A 274 3.13 -4.43 -14.69
C GLU A 274 4.00 -3.16 -14.56
N ASP A 275 3.92 -2.51 -13.40
CA ASP A 275 4.65 -1.27 -13.13
C ASP A 275 6.15 -1.52 -13.01
N GLY A 276 6.54 -2.56 -12.28
CA GLY A 276 7.95 -2.92 -12.11
C GLY A 276 8.62 -3.33 -13.43
N LEU A 277 7.96 -4.14 -14.25
CA LEU A 277 8.47 -4.50 -15.58
C LEU A 277 8.58 -3.28 -16.48
N ARG A 278 7.59 -2.37 -16.47
CA ARG A 278 7.69 -1.12 -17.22
C ARG A 278 8.90 -0.30 -16.80
N SER A 279 9.16 -0.18 -15.51
CA SER A 279 10.30 0.57 -14.99
C SER A 279 11.63 -0.07 -15.36
N ILE A 280 11.77 -1.40 -15.24
CA ILE A 280 12.96 -2.14 -15.67
C ILE A 280 13.22 -1.91 -17.17
N LEU A 281 12.18 -2.09 -17.99
CA LEU A 281 12.31 -1.88 -19.43
C LEU A 281 12.65 -0.42 -19.78
N ALA A 282 12.12 0.55 -19.04
CA ALA A 282 12.42 1.96 -19.25
C ALA A 282 13.84 2.35 -18.80
N GLU A 283 14.44 1.62 -17.86
CA GLU A 283 15.84 1.80 -17.46
C GLU A 283 16.80 1.15 -18.48
N ASP A 284 16.46 -0.04 -18.98
CA ASP A 284 17.32 -0.80 -19.90
C ASP A 284 17.23 -0.28 -21.34
N ILE A 285 16.05 0.21 -21.75
CA ILE A 285 15.80 0.71 -23.11
C ILE A 285 15.75 2.23 -23.08
N SER A 286 16.86 2.85 -23.47
CA SER A 286 16.97 4.33 -23.50
C SER A 286 16.15 4.95 -24.65
N SER A 287 15.91 4.22 -25.73
CA SER A 287 15.10 4.65 -26.88
C SER A 287 14.50 3.43 -27.60
N PRO A 288 13.19 3.43 -27.92
CA PRO A 288 12.20 4.49 -27.66
C PRO A 288 11.79 4.58 -26.18
N LYS A 289 11.34 5.76 -25.73
CA LYS A 289 10.84 5.97 -24.37
C LYS A 289 9.62 5.10 -24.12
N ILE A 290 9.58 4.44 -22.96
CA ILE A 290 8.46 3.58 -22.54
C ILE A 290 7.55 4.36 -21.57
N THR A 291 6.25 4.36 -21.87
CA THR A 291 5.25 5.09 -21.10
C THR A 291 3.98 4.25 -20.89
N LYS A 292 3.08 4.73 -20.05
CA LYS A 292 1.70 4.20 -19.89
C LYS A 292 0.74 5.37 -20.00
N ARG A 293 -0.25 5.27 -20.90
CA ARG A 293 -1.30 6.27 -21.02
C ARG A 293 -2.62 5.61 -21.40
N LYS A 294 -3.68 6.26 -20.97
CA LYS A 294 -5.05 5.87 -21.30
C LYS A 294 -5.46 6.57 -22.60
N PHE A 295 -6.06 5.83 -23.53
CA PHE A 295 -6.63 6.34 -24.76
C PHE A 295 -8.15 6.16 -24.75
N MET A 296 -8.88 7.21 -25.12
CA MET A 296 -10.33 7.17 -25.26
C MET A 296 -10.70 6.85 -26.69
N LEU A 297 -11.60 5.88 -26.89
CA LEU A 297 -12.08 5.47 -28.21
C LEU A 297 -13.22 6.39 -28.68
N GLY A 298 -12.88 7.54 -29.21
CA GLY A 298 -13.84 8.55 -29.68
C GLY A 298 -14.85 8.92 -28.58
N ASP A 299 -16.11 9.16 -28.97
CA ASP A 299 -17.20 9.52 -28.06
C ASP A 299 -17.91 8.30 -27.43
N SER A 300 -17.36 7.10 -27.60
CA SER A 300 -17.99 5.85 -27.11
C SER A 300 -17.99 5.70 -25.61
N GLY A 301 -17.24 6.53 -24.87
CA GLY A 301 -17.00 6.36 -23.44
C GLY A 301 -16.07 5.17 -23.09
N LEU A 302 -15.66 4.38 -24.09
CA LEU A 302 -14.73 3.29 -23.92
C LEU A 302 -13.29 3.81 -23.90
N SER A 303 -12.46 3.15 -23.11
CA SER A 303 -11.04 3.48 -23.04
C SER A 303 -10.19 2.23 -23.04
N ILE A 304 -9.04 2.34 -23.67
CA ILE A 304 -7.98 1.33 -23.68
C ILE A 304 -6.77 1.85 -22.91
N ASN A 305 -6.10 0.95 -22.21
CA ASN A 305 -5.00 1.32 -21.33
C ASN A 305 -3.94 0.21 -21.33
N PRO A 306 -3.10 0.15 -22.40
CA PRO A 306 -2.03 -0.83 -22.48
C PRO A 306 -0.99 -0.59 -21.38
N ASP A 307 -0.27 -1.64 -21.00
CA ASP A 307 0.72 -1.57 -19.92
C ASP A 307 2.01 -0.89 -20.37
N LEU A 308 2.37 -1.04 -21.63
CA LEU A 308 3.58 -0.50 -22.23
C LEU A 308 3.25 0.20 -23.55
N ILE A 309 3.77 1.41 -23.72
CA ILE A 309 3.73 2.17 -24.97
C ILE A 309 5.15 2.59 -25.29
N PHE A 310 5.66 2.17 -26.44
CA PHE A 310 7.01 2.45 -26.88
C PHE A 310 6.99 3.65 -27.83
N GLY A 311 7.69 4.71 -27.45
CA GLY A 311 7.78 5.96 -28.21
C GLY A 311 6.41 6.62 -28.43
N ASP A 312 6.22 7.15 -29.63
CA ASP A 312 4.95 7.73 -30.07
C ASP A 312 4.10 6.67 -30.78
N ASP A 313 3.66 5.66 -30.00
CA ASP A 313 2.83 4.52 -30.46
C ASP A 313 3.52 3.57 -31.46
N LEU A 314 4.85 3.54 -31.46
CA LEU A 314 5.65 2.66 -32.33
C LEU A 314 5.31 1.19 -32.10
N ALA A 315 5.20 0.79 -30.82
CA ALA A 315 4.77 -0.53 -30.38
C ALA A 315 3.93 -0.44 -29.12
N ILE A 316 3.01 -1.37 -28.96
CA ILE A 316 2.16 -1.51 -27.77
C ILE A 316 2.48 -2.83 -27.08
N GLY A 317 2.59 -2.81 -25.74
CA GLY A 317 2.81 -4.00 -24.94
C GLY A 317 1.74 -4.20 -23.89
N ASP A 318 1.42 -5.48 -23.62
CA ASP A 318 0.51 -5.89 -22.57
C ASP A 318 1.21 -6.96 -21.72
N VAL A 319 1.17 -6.79 -20.40
CA VAL A 319 1.84 -7.68 -19.45
C VAL A 319 0.81 -8.61 -18.83
N LYS A 320 1.07 -9.91 -18.87
CA LYS A 320 0.20 -10.93 -18.29
C LYS A 320 0.91 -11.70 -17.20
N TYR A 321 0.66 -11.33 -15.96
CA TYR A 321 1.18 -12.05 -14.81
C TYR A 321 0.46 -13.38 -14.62
N LYS A 322 0.85 -14.41 -15.38
CA LYS A 322 0.30 -15.76 -15.30
C LYS A 322 1.29 -16.82 -15.80
N GLU A 323 1.14 -18.04 -15.30
CA GLU A 323 1.88 -19.18 -15.85
C GLU A 323 1.36 -19.55 -17.24
N LEU A 324 2.25 -19.54 -18.20
CA LEU A 324 1.98 -20.03 -19.55
C LEU A 324 2.25 -21.53 -19.60
N LYS A 325 1.19 -22.33 -19.57
CA LYS A 325 1.35 -23.81 -19.60
C LYS A 325 1.67 -24.35 -20.99
N ASN A 326 1.26 -23.71 -22.09
CA ASN A 326 1.63 -24.12 -23.47
C ASN A 326 1.34 -23.06 -24.56
N ASN A 327 0.32 -22.20 -24.41
CA ASN A 327 -0.04 -21.20 -25.43
C ASN A 327 -0.74 -19.99 -24.80
N TRP A 328 -0.62 -18.84 -25.45
CA TRP A 328 -1.41 -17.65 -25.15
C TRP A 328 -2.89 -17.95 -25.40
N ASN A 329 -3.78 -17.49 -24.51
CA ASN A 329 -5.21 -17.65 -24.74
C ASN A 329 -5.74 -16.57 -25.69
N THR A 330 -6.81 -16.91 -26.42
CA THR A 330 -7.47 -16.00 -27.36
C THR A 330 -7.89 -14.65 -26.77
N PRO A 331 -8.44 -14.57 -25.53
CA PRO A 331 -8.78 -13.29 -24.89
C PRO A 331 -7.60 -12.34 -24.75
N ASP A 332 -6.42 -12.79 -24.35
CA ASP A 332 -5.24 -11.94 -24.22
C ASP A 332 -4.77 -11.42 -25.56
N PHE A 333 -4.78 -12.29 -26.55
CA PHE A 333 -4.44 -11.91 -27.92
C PHE A 333 -5.42 -10.86 -28.47
N ASN A 334 -6.73 -11.08 -28.30
CA ASN A 334 -7.75 -10.12 -28.71
C ASN A 334 -7.62 -8.77 -28.02
N GLN A 335 -7.28 -8.76 -26.73
CA GLN A 335 -7.01 -7.53 -25.98
C GLN A 335 -5.82 -6.79 -26.55
N LEU A 336 -4.72 -7.49 -26.83
CA LEU A 336 -3.52 -6.90 -27.40
C LEU A 336 -3.79 -6.31 -28.79
N VAL A 337 -4.52 -7.04 -29.66
CA VAL A 337 -4.93 -6.56 -31.00
C VAL A 337 -5.80 -5.30 -30.87
N THR A 338 -6.75 -5.29 -29.93
CA THR A 338 -7.58 -4.11 -29.67
C THR A 338 -6.75 -2.90 -29.26
N PHE A 339 -5.75 -3.09 -28.41
CA PHE A 339 -4.84 -2.02 -28.00
C PHE A 339 -4.01 -1.51 -29.18
N ALA A 340 -3.39 -2.40 -29.94
CA ALA A 340 -2.59 -2.03 -31.10
C ALA A 340 -3.42 -1.28 -32.14
N THR A 341 -4.63 -1.76 -32.46
CA THR A 341 -5.54 -1.12 -33.40
C THR A 341 -5.97 0.26 -32.91
N GLY A 342 -6.33 0.39 -31.65
CA GLY A 342 -6.77 1.65 -31.05
C GLY A 342 -5.69 2.73 -31.06
N PHE A 343 -4.43 2.35 -30.91
CA PHE A 343 -3.28 3.25 -30.99
C PHE A 343 -2.71 3.39 -32.40
N GLY A 344 -3.23 2.66 -33.40
CA GLY A 344 -2.69 2.65 -34.78
C GLY A 344 -1.29 2.03 -34.88
N SER A 345 -0.88 1.26 -33.88
CA SER A 345 0.44 0.64 -33.85
C SER A 345 0.50 -0.61 -34.74
N LYS A 346 1.63 -0.76 -35.47
CA LYS A 346 1.89 -1.93 -36.27
C LYS A 346 2.55 -3.09 -35.55
N HIS A 347 3.05 -2.82 -34.35
CA HIS A 347 3.77 -3.78 -33.52
C HIS A 347 3.09 -3.94 -32.17
N ALA A 348 2.96 -5.18 -31.75
CA ALA A 348 2.36 -5.53 -30.48
C ALA A 348 3.18 -6.61 -29.75
N LEU A 349 3.38 -6.45 -28.45
CA LEU A 349 4.13 -7.35 -27.59
C LEU A 349 3.23 -7.88 -26.48
N LEU A 350 3.23 -9.19 -26.31
CA LEU A 350 2.61 -9.86 -25.18
C LEU A 350 3.71 -10.45 -24.29
N LEU A 351 3.78 -10.00 -23.03
CA LEU A 351 4.76 -10.44 -22.05
C LEU A 351 4.07 -11.28 -20.97
N GLY A 352 4.67 -12.45 -20.57
CA GLY A 352 4.11 -13.32 -19.55
C GLY A 352 5.16 -14.15 -18.81
#